data_f8decd3978867f07ed09dc09728ebe05
#
_entry.id   f8decd3978867f07ed09dc09728ebe05
#
_cell.length_a   1.000
_cell.length_b   1.000
_cell.length_c   1.000
_cell.angle_alpha   90.00
_cell.angle_beta   90.00
_cell.angle_gamma   90.00
#
_symmetry.space_group_name_H-M   'P 1'
#
loop_
_entity.id
_entity.type
_entity.pdbx_description
1 polymer ?
#
loop_
_entity_poly.entity_id
_entity_poly.type
_entity_poly.pdbx_seq_one_letter_code
_entity_poly.pdbx_strand_id
1 'polypeptide(L)'
;MVTRKSLLTVLAVAVPAGVFALTAFTEPVESVKSAAVTVPVIAPPVAAVDGLAEPVAAADHVQSRSAITVSARSRNEKNTAESTGIVEAFTEPYRDVAVAAPEMGALAEIKVVEGDTVKKGDLIAVLDNDILRASLEVARRSMSAEGMLQSAQADLQMKKTEQEKLKQLRERNHASQQELDRMETDLLVAKARLLSVREELEVKQLEFRRIEAQLEQRSIRAPMDGIISDLSREAGEFVSPSDPTIARIVQLDPLLVVFSVPLAQRNHISKHQRVRLKIGATEEVQEGIVEYVSPTSDSSNSSVRVKVRVPNSDGRFQSGERTVLELAPTEEGSTKEPQEATPVARREP
;
A
#
# COMPACT_ATOMS: atom_id res chain seq x y z
N MET A 1 -18.33 29.64 -63.50
CA MET A 1 -18.86 31.01 -63.43
C MET A 1 -18.82 31.39 -61.92
N VAL A 2 -18.16 32.45 -61.66
CA VAL A 2 -17.94 33.37 -60.53
C VAL A 2 -16.78 32.99 -59.61
N THR A 3 -15.64 33.55 -59.99
CA THR A 3 -14.44 33.82 -59.21
C THR A 3 -14.70 34.88 -58.14
N ARG A 4 -14.26 34.63 -56.88
CA ARG A 4 -14.02 35.72 -55.91
C ARG A 4 -12.58 35.69 -55.41
N LYS A 5 -11.82 36.66 -55.90
CA LYS A 5 -10.53 37.10 -55.38
C LYS A 5 -10.77 37.82 -54.06
N SER A 6 -10.09 37.41 -52.98
CA SER A 6 -10.00 38.20 -51.77
C SER A 6 -8.62 38.80 -51.65
N LEU A 7 -8.63 40.11 -51.53
CA LEU A 7 -7.51 41.03 -51.40
C LEU A 7 -6.83 40.87 -50.04
N LEU A 8 -5.52 40.65 -50.06
CA LEU A 8 -4.68 40.64 -48.89
C LEU A 8 -4.19 42.09 -48.65
N THR A 9 -4.72 42.75 -47.63
CA THR A 9 -4.24 44.08 -47.19
C THR A 9 -3.10 43.89 -46.21
N VAL A 10 -1.88 44.22 -46.64
CA VAL A 10 -0.70 44.31 -45.75
C VAL A 10 -0.71 45.66 -45.07
N LEU A 11 -0.88 45.65 -43.76
CA LEU A 11 -0.73 46.85 -42.92
C LEU A 11 0.71 46.88 -42.36
N ALA A 12 1.53 47.76 -42.96
CA ALA A 12 2.87 48.06 -42.44
C ALA A 12 2.75 49.06 -41.30
N VAL A 13 3.08 48.65 -40.08
CA VAL A 13 3.24 49.55 -38.94
C VAL A 13 4.73 49.87 -38.77
N ALA A 14 5.06 51.14 -39.00
CA ALA A 14 6.38 51.71 -38.78
C ALA A 14 6.60 51.95 -37.27
N VAL A 15 7.71 51.40 -36.73
CA VAL A 15 8.17 51.63 -35.37
C VAL A 15 9.26 52.72 -35.40
N PRO A 16 9.12 53.83 -34.66
CA PRO A 16 10.19 54.84 -34.59
C PRO A 16 11.33 54.39 -33.67
N ALA A 17 12.55 54.65 -34.10
CA ALA A 17 13.75 54.46 -33.33
C ALA A 17 13.82 55.42 -32.14
N GLY A 18 13.63 54.91 -30.93
CA GLY A 18 13.84 55.62 -29.67
C GLY A 18 15.16 55.21 -29.05
N VAL A 19 16.06 56.16 -28.93
CA VAL A 19 17.32 56.05 -28.21
C VAL A 19 17.03 55.86 -26.72
N PHE A 20 17.38 54.74 -26.15
CA PHE A 20 17.40 54.51 -24.68
C PHE A 20 18.82 54.67 -24.17
N ALA A 21 19.06 55.74 -23.43
CA ALA A 21 20.25 55.99 -22.66
C ALA A 21 20.32 54.99 -21.48
N LEU A 22 21.44 54.26 -21.41
CA LEU A 22 21.77 53.34 -20.31
C LEU A 22 22.29 54.15 -19.12
N THR A 23 21.40 54.45 -18.14
CA THR A 23 21.86 54.93 -16.84
C THR A 23 22.07 53.75 -15.92
N ALA A 24 23.34 53.50 -15.62
CA ALA A 24 23.77 52.54 -14.59
C ALA A 24 23.42 53.16 -13.21
N PHE A 25 22.46 52.54 -12.53
CA PHE A 25 22.16 52.82 -11.13
C PHE A 25 22.85 51.75 -10.28
N THR A 26 23.99 52.14 -9.67
CA THR A 26 24.67 51.33 -8.66
C THR A 26 24.12 51.76 -7.30
N GLU A 27 23.28 50.95 -6.70
CA GLU A 27 22.98 51.06 -5.27
C GLU A 27 23.97 50.23 -4.45
N PRO A 28 24.42 50.76 -3.30
CA PRO A 28 25.34 50.00 -2.41
C PRO A 28 24.57 48.95 -1.62
N VAL A 29 25.15 47.76 -1.58
CA VAL A 29 24.67 46.65 -0.74
C VAL A 29 24.89 47.02 0.73
N GLU A 30 23.86 47.40 1.45
CA GLU A 30 23.87 47.47 2.91
C GLU A 30 23.87 46.06 3.52
N SER A 31 24.88 45.84 4.33
CA SER A 31 25.05 44.61 5.09
C SER A 31 23.94 44.47 6.14
N VAL A 32 23.03 43.54 5.92
CA VAL A 32 22.03 43.17 6.93
C VAL A 32 22.73 42.36 8.04
N LYS A 33 22.93 43.01 9.19
CA LYS A 33 23.31 42.32 10.44
C LYS A 33 22.25 41.26 10.78
N SER A 34 22.71 40.03 10.91
CA SER A 34 21.98 38.90 11.47
C SER A 34 21.53 39.25 12.89
N ALA A 35 20.24 39.54 13.07
CA ALA A 35 19.58 39.60 14.37
C ALA A 35 19.18 38.16 14.75
N ALA A 36 19.83 37.61 15.76
CA ALA A 36 19.45 36.35 16.39
C ALA A 36 18.06 36.52 17.02
N VAL A 37 17.06 35.86 16.44
CA VAL A 37 15.72 35.74 17.04
C VAL A 37 15.80 34.68 18.13
N THR A 38 15.87 35.13 19.37
CA THR A 38 15.72 34.30 20.55
C THR A 38 14.25 33.95 20.73
N VAL A 39 13.87 32.70 20.48
CA VAL A 39 12.52 32.17 20.77
C VAL A 39 12.43 31.92 22.28
N PRO A 40 11.48 32.49 23.03
CA PRO A 40 11.29 32.16 24.43
C PRO A 40 10.67 30.76 24.55
N VAL A 41 11.38 29.86 25.21
CA VAL A 41 10.86 28.56 25.67
C VAL A 41 9.88 28.84 26.81
N ILE A 42 8.59 28.71 26.55
CA ILE A 42 7.56 28.73 27.59
C ILE A 42 7.50 27.34 28.20
N ALA A 43 8.03 27.17 29.41
CA ALA A 43 7.82 25.99 30.23
C ALA A 43 6.39 26.01 30.82
N PRO A 44 5.68 24.87 30.89
CA PRO A 44 4.38 24.82 31.57
C PRO A 44 4.54 24.97 33.09
N PRO A 45 3.59 25.62 33.78
CA PRO A 45 3.65 25.77 35.26
C PRO A 45 3.37 24.43 35.93
N VAL A 46 4.33 23.98 36.71
CA VAL A 46 4.13 22.92 37.69
C VAL A 46 3.33 23.54 38.84
N ALA A 47 2.08 23.14 39.02
CA ALA A 47 1.28 23.45 40.17
C ALA A 47 1.71 22.53 41.31
N ALA A 48 2.47 23.05 42.27
CA ALA A 48 2.68 22.45 43.57
C ALA A 48 1.37 22.59 44.35
N VAL A 49 0.80 21.45 44.78
CA VAL A 49 -0.26 21.42 45.81
C VAL A 49 0.36 20.85 47.06
N ASP A 50 0.83 21.76 47.90
CA ASP A 50 1.02 21.54 49.32
C ASP A 50 -0.33 21.67 50.02
N GLY A 51 -0.65 20.76 50.91
CA GLY A 51 -1.83 20.97 51.74
C GLY A 51 -2.25 19.74 52.56
N LEU A 52 -1.48 19.44 53.62
CA LEU A 52 -1.96 19.09 54.96
C LEU A 52 -2.98 17.94 55.10
N ALA A 53 -2.45 16.86 55.66
CA ALA A 53 -3.16 15.83 56.39
C ALA A 53 -3.76 16.38 57.70
N GLU A 54 -5.01 16.07 57.97
CA GLU A 54 -5.51 15.89 59.33
C GLU A 54 -6.47 14.70 59.41
N PRO A 55 -6.39 13.89 60.47
CA PRO A 55 -7.20 12.71 60.65
C PRO A 55 -8.49 13.04 61.43
N VAL A 56 -9.64 12.60 60.92
CA VAL A 56 -10.87 12.61 61.69
C VAL A 56 -11.28 11.19 62.05
N ALA A 57 -11.49 11.06 63.33
CA ALA A 57 -11.73 9.91 64.16
C ALA A 57 -12.99 9.07 63.76
N ALA A 58 -12.89 7.86 64.26
CA ALA A 58 -13.88 6.82 64.37
C ALA A 58 -15.30 7.27 64.79
N ALA A 59 -16.32 6.63 64.20
CA ALA A 59 -17.60 6.43 64.85
C ALA A 59 -18.11 5.03 64.49
N ASP A 60 -18.16 4.19 65.51
CA ASP A 60 -18.86 2.92 65.61
C ASP A 60 -20.32 2.99 65.15
N HIS A 61 -20.77 1.99 64.40
CA HIS A 61 -22.11 1.43 64.52
C HIS A 61 -22.11 -0.04 64.05
N VAL A 62 -21.94 -0.89 64.98
CA VAL A 62 -22.67 -2.02 65.55
C VAL A 62 -23.84 -2.57 64.74
N GLN A 63 -23.60 -3.82 64.34
CA GLN A 63 -24.48 -4.99 64.24
C GLN A 63 -25.72 -4.97 63.30
N SER A 64 -25.68 -5.88 62.32
CA SER A 64 -26.72 -6.94 62.32
C SER A 64 -26.19 -8.19 61.61
N ARG A 65 -26.07 -9.24 62.38
CA ARG A 65 -25.82 -10.63 61.95
C ARG A 65 -27.13 -11.17 61.32
N SER A 66 -27.04 -11.62 60.10
CA SER A 66 -27.93 -12.66 59.60
C SER A 66 -27.08 -13.69 58.88
N ALA A 67 -26.76 -14.72 59.63
CA ALA A 67 -26.15 -15.94 59.15
C ALA A 67 -27.19 -16.71 58.35
N ILE A 68 -27.09 -16.69 57.00
CA ILE A 68 -27.74 -17.67 56.15
C ILE A 68 -26.75 -18.81 55.95
N THR A 69 -26.96 -19.88 56.71
CA THR A 69 -26.27 -21.15 56.53
C THR A 69 -26.81 -21.79 55.25
N VAL A 70 -26.10 -21.57 54.14
CA VAL A 70 -26.34 -22.34 52.92
C VAL A 70 -25.55 -23.63 53.06
N SER A 71 -26.28 -24.71 53.35
CA SER A 71 -25.78 -26.07 53.36
C SER A 71 -25.12 -26.41 52.00
N ALA A 72 -23.83 -26.52 52.01
CA ALA A 72 -23.07 -27.06 50.89
C ALA A 72 -23.35 -28.55 50.73
N ARG A 73 -24.40 -28.89 50.02
CA ARG A 73 -24.53 -30.22 49.44
C ARG A 73 -23.53 -30.32 48.29
N SER A 74 -22.37 -30.85 48.61
CA SER A 74 -21.42 -31.40 47.62
C SER A 74 -22.12 -32.50 46.84
N ARG A 75 -22.70 -32.12 45.72
CA ARG A 75 -23.10 -33.07 44.71
C ARG A 75 -21.90 -33.24 43.79
N ASN A 76 -21.03 -34.16 44.18
CA ASN A 76 -19.94 -34.67 43.36
C ASN A 76 -20.58 -35.52 42.25
N GLU A 77 -21.23 -34.87 41.30
CA GLU A 77 -21.51 -35.53 40.02
C GLU A 77 -20.22 -35.57 39.21
N LYS A 78 -19.55 -36.71 39.28
CA LYS A 78 -18.61 -37.14 38.27
C LYS A 78 -19.33 -37.14 36.92
N ASN A 79 -19.48 -35.99 36.30
CA ASN A 79 -19.70 -35.93 34.84
C ASN A 79 -18.37 -36.28 34.20
N THR A 80 -18.12 -37.57 34.11
CA THR A 80 -17.28 -38.13 33.07
C THR A 80 -18.12 -38.03 31.79
N ALA A 81 -18.37 -36.80 31.34
CA ALA A 81 -18.74 -36.57 29.97
C ALA A 81 -17.47 -36.98 29.18
N GLU A 82 -17.55 -38.12 28.52
CA GLU A 82 -16.74 -38.41 27.34
C GLU A 82 -16.81 -37.13 26.52
N SER A 83 -15.77 -36.32 26.58
CA SER A 83 -15.67 -35.11 25.78
C SER A 83 -15.51 -35.55 24.35
N THR A 84 -16.61 -35.83 23.67
CA THR A 84 -16.68 -35.82 22.22
C THR A 84 -16.00 -34.50 21.84
N GLY A 85 -14.89 -34.57 21.09
CA GLY A 85 -14.01 -33.44 20.85
C GLY A 85 -14.68 -32.40 19.93
N ILE A 86 -15.74 -31.77 20.44
CA ILE A 86 -16.46 -30.69 19.76
C ILE A 86 -15.78 -29.39 20.13
N VAL A 87 -15.26 -28.68 19.16
CA VAL A 87 -14.67 -27.36 19.33
C VAL A 87 -15.46 -26.36 18.48
N GLU A 88 -15.97 -25.35 19.17
CA GLU A 88 -16.75 -24.28 18.53
C GLU A 88 -15.90 -23.08 18.17
N ALA A 89 -16.22 -22.43 17.06
CA ALA A 89 -15.61 -21.19 16.60
C ALA A 89 -16.59 -20.42 15.70
N PHE A 90 -16.11 -19.32 15.17
CA PHE A 90 -16.87 -18.54 14.18
C PHE A 90 -16.05 -18.43 12.90
N THR A 91 -16.76 -18.31 11.77
CA THR A 91 -16.15 -18.00 10.49
C THR A 91 -15.65 -16.57 10.50
N GLU A 92 -14.47 -16.36 9.94
CA GLU A 92 -13.85 -15.04 9.74
C GLU A 92 -13.51 -14.85 8.26
N PRO A 93 -13.40 -13.62 7.78
CA PRO A 93 -12.84 -13.39 6.45
C PRO A 93 -11.43 -13.99 6.36
N TYR A 94 -11.06 -14.58 5.25
CA TYR A 94 -9.69 -15.06 5.05
C TYR A 94 -8.66 -13.94 5.12
N ARG A 95 -9.05 -12.77 4.59
CA ARG A 95 -8.31 -11.52 4.72
C ARG A 95 -9.27 -10.37 4.99
N ASP A 96 -8.86 -9.49 5.86
CA ASP A 96 -9.54 -8.25 6.20
C ASP A 96 -8.50 -7.14 6.17
N VAL A 97 -8.64 -6.22 5.22
CA VAL A 97 -7.66 -5.17 4.95
C VAL A 97 -8.32 -3.80 4.93
N ALA A 98 -7.88 -2.92 5.83
CA ALA A 98 -8.21 -1.52 5.77
C ALA A 98 -7.39 -0.84 4.65
N VAL A 99 -8.08 -0.26 3.67
CA VAL A 99 -7.47 0.50 2.59
C VAL A 99 -7.30 1.94 3.04
N ALA A 100 -6.06 2.37 3.12
CA ALA A 100 -5.69 3.71 3.54
C ALA A 100 -5.24 4.56 2.35
N ALA A 101 -5.49 5.87 2.43
CA ALA A 101 -4.93 6.81 1.48
C ALA A 101 -3.42 6.96 1.73
N PRO A 102 -2.57 6.89 0.69
CA PRO A 102 -1.12 7.05 0.83
C PRO A 102 -0.71 8.50 1.13
N GLU A 103 -1.55 9.47 0.81
CA GLU A 103 -1.34 10.89 1.06
C GLU A 103 -2.55 11.55 1.73
N MET A 104 -2.34 12.67 2.41
CA MET A 104 -3.41 13.51 2.91
C MET A 104 -4.04 14.35 1.79
N GLY A 105 -5.31 14.65 1.92
CA GLY A 105 -6.03 15.50 0.96
C GLY A 105 -7.55 15.35 1.05
N ALA A 106 -8.27 16.16 0.31
CA ALA A 106 -9.72 16.01 0.16
C ALA A 106 -10.02 14.85 -0.80
N LEU A 107 -11.03 14.04 -0.49
CA LEU A 107 -11.57 13.03 -1.39
C LEU A 107 -12.39 13.71 -2.49
N ALA A 108 -11.92 13.63 -3.74
CA ALA A 108 -12.67 14.19 -4.86
C ALA A 108 -13.86 13.28 -5.24
N GLU A 109 -13.63 11.98 -5.26
CA GLU A 109 -14.63 11.00 -5.71
C GLU A 109 -14.38 9.62 -5.11
N ILE A 110 -15.47 8.91 -4.78
CA ILE A 110 -15.47 7.48 -4.44
C ILE A 110 -16.16 6.73 -5.57
N LYS A 111 -15.52 5.67 -6.08
CA LYS A 111 -15.95 4.92 -7.27
C LYS A 111 -16.72 3.64 -6.94
N VAL A 112 -16.76 3.27 -5.67
CA VAL A 112 -17.33 2.01 -5.18
C VAL A 112 -18.36 2.27 -4.09
N VAL A 113 -19.23 1.32 -3.86
CA VAL A 113 -20.17 1.32 -2.74
C VAL A 113 -19.98 0.08 -1.88
N GLU A 114 -20.50 0.11 -0.67
CA GLU A 114 -20.51 -1.07 0.21
C GLU A 114 -21.24 -2.25 -0.45
N GLY A 115 -20.65 -3.42 -0.36
CA GLY A 115 -21.13 -4.63 -1.03
C GLY A 115 -20.54 -4.87 -2.42
N ASP A 116 -19.86 -3.91 -3.02
CA ASP A 116 -19.23 -4.09 -4.33
C ASP A 116 -18.10 -5.12 -4.29
N THR A 117 -18.01 -5.93 -5.34
CA THR A 117 -16.88 -6.83 -5.56
C THR A 117 -15.81 -6.10 -6.35
N VAL A 118 -14.61 -6.05 -5.81
CA VAL A 118 -13.43 -5.38 -6.41
C VAL A 118 -12.31 -6.37 -6.66
N LYS A 119 -11.54 -6.11 -7.72
CA LYS A 119 -10.29 -6.83 -8.02
C LYS A 119 -9.10 -6.00 -7.61
N LYS A 120 -7.98 -6.67 -7.38
CA LYS A 120 -6.70 -6.01 -7.12
C LYS A 120 -6.38 -5.01 -8.23
N GLY A 121 -6.14 -3.76 -7.84
CA GLY A 121 -5.84 -2.64 -8.73
C GLY A 121 -7.05 -1.81 -9.13
N ASP A 122 -8.28 -2.24 -8.85
CA ASP A 122 -9.49 -1.45 -9.12
C ASP A 122 -9.47 -0.13 -8.33
N LEU A 123 -9.96 0.93 -8.94
CA LEU A 123 -9.97 2.26 -8.36
C LEU A 123 -11.12 2.38 -7.35
N ILE A 124 -10.79 2.62 -6.09
CA ILE A 124 -11.74 2.80 -5.00
C ILE A 124 -12.14 4.26 -4.84
N ALA A 125 -11.14 5.14 -4.73
CA ALA A 125 -11.35 6.56 -4.53
C ALA A 125 -10.20 7.38 -5.12
N VAL A 126 -10.44 8.67 -5.32
CA VAL A 126 -9.47 9.63 -5.84
C VAL A 126 -9.42 10.83 -4.91
N LEU A 127 -8.22 11.21 -4.49
CA LEU A 127 -7.96 12.49 -3.83
C LEU A 127 -7.99 13.63 -4.86
N ASP A 128 -8.26 14.85 -4.40
CA ASP A 128 -8.18 16.05 -5.24
C ASP A 128 -6.80 16.13 -5.90
N ASN A 129 -6.79 16.18 -7.21
CA ASN A 129 -5.57 16.10 -8.02
C ASN A 129 -5.54 17.09 -9.17
N ASP A 130 -6.40 18.10 -9.19
CA ASP A 130 -6.53 19.05 -10.31
C ASP A 130 -5.23 19.81 -10.57
N ILE A 131 -4.55 20.26 -9.51
CA ILE A 131 -3.24 20.95 -9.63
C ILE A 131 -2.17 20.01 -10.19
N LEU A 132 -2.14 18.75 -9.74
CA LEU A 132 -1.18 17.77 -10.24
C LEU A 132 -1.44 17.39 -11.70
N ARG A 133 -2.72 17.28 -12.11
CA ARG A 133 -3.09 17.05 -13.51
C ARG A 133 -2.64 18.22 -14.40
N ALA A 134 -2.86 19.45 -13.97
CA ALA A 134 -2.38 20.61 -14.70
C ALA A 134 -0.84 20.63 -14.80
N SER A 135 -0.15 20.32 -13.72
CA SER A 135 1.31 20.21 -13.69
C SER A 135 1.84 19.08 -14.58
N LEU A 136 1.16 17.94 -14.64
CA LEU A 136 1.49 16.84 -15.52
C LEU A 136 1.40 17.23 -17.00
N GLU A 137 0.35 17.97 -17.37
CA GLU A 137 0.19 18.45 -18.75
C GLU A 137 1.30 19.42 -19.15
N VAL A 138 1.71 20.33 -18.24
CA VAL A 138 2.85 21.22 -18.48
C VAL A 138 4.15 20.43 -18.63
N ALA A 139 4.42 19.45 -17.74
CA ALA A 139 5.60 18.62 -17.82
C ALA A 139 5.61 17.78 -19.11
N ARG A 140 4.46 17.24 -19.51
CA ARG A 140 4.29 16.49 -20.75
C ARG A 140 4.66 17.32 -21.97
N ARG A 141 4.19 18.57 -22.04
CA ARG A 141 4.53 19.49 -23.13
C ARG A 141 6.00 19.86 -23.13
N SER A 142 6.58 20.07 -21.94
CA SER A 142 8.00 20.38 -21.80
C SER A 142 8.89 19.20 -22.26
N MET A 143 8.51 17.98 -21.94
CA MET A 143 9.20 16.76 -22.38
C MET A 143 9.12 16.56 -23.88
N SER A 144 8.00 16.92 -24.53
CA SER A 144 7.77 16.76 -25.96
C SER A 144 8.34 17.89 -26.83
N ALA A 145 9.01 18.89 -26.22
CA ALA A 145 9.56 20.03 -26.94
C ALA A 145 10.89 19.66 -27.66
N GLU A 146 10.80 19.16 -28.89
CA GLU A 146 11.94 18.69 -29.68
C GLU A 146 12.70 19.79 -30.43
N GLY A 147 12.22 21.03 -30.44
CA GLY A 147 12.78 22.11 -31.28
C GLY A 147 14.27 22.37 -30.98
N MET A 148 14.67 22.39 -29.72
CA MET A 148 16.08 22.57 -29.33
C MET A 148 16.95 21.39 -29.77
N LEU A 149 16.43 20.17 -29.67
CA LEU A 149 17.12 18.96 -30.09
C LEU A 149 17.34 18.98 -31.62
N GLN A 150 16.32 19.28 -32.40
CA GLN A 150 16.40 19.36 -33.84
C GLN A 150 17.37 20.47 -34.29
N SER A 151 17.34 21.63 -33.62
CA SER A 151 18.30 22.72 -33.88
C SER A 151 19.74 22.31 -33.62
N ALA A 152 20.01 21.67 -32.46
CA ALA A 152 21.36 21.20 -32.12
C ALA A 152 21.83 20.06 -33.03
N GLN A 153 20.93 19.20 -33.51
CA GLN A 153 21.23 18.17 -34.50
C GLN A 153 21.58 18.76 -35.85
N ALA A 154 20.83 19.77 -36.28
CA ALA A 154 21.09 20.47 -37.55
C ALA A 154 22.44 21.21 -37.52
N ASP A 155 22.75 21.91 -36.40
CA ASP A 155 24.02 22.57 -36.20
C ASP A 155 25.18 21.57 -36.28
N LEU A 156 25.09 20.46 -35.55
CA LEU A 156 26.11 19.39 -35.61
C LEU A 156 26.27 18.85 -37.03
N GLN A 157 25.20 18.64 -37.74
CA GLN A 157 25.25 18.12 -39.13
C GLN A 157 25.90 19.15 -40.08
N MET A 158 25.59 20.43 -39.91
CA MET A 158 26.25 21.51 -40.67
C MET A 158 27.76 21.50 -40.41
N LYS A 159 28.20 21.48 -39.15
CA LYS A 159 29.63 21.45 -38.77
C LYS A 159 30.37 20.21 -39.31
N LYS A 160 29.70 19.04 -39.32
CA LYS A 160 30.26 17.83 -39.92
C LYS A 160 30.49 18.02 -41.44
N THR A 161 29.50 18.59 -42.12
CA THR A 161 29.61 18.84 -43.58
C THR A 161 30.68 19.86 -43.93
N GLU A 162 30.84 20.92 -43.13
CA GLU A 162 31.88 21.92 -43.25
C GLU A 162 33.28 21.30 -43.03
N GLN A 163 33.43 20.48 -42.01
CA GLN A 163 34.71 19.77 -41.74
C GLN A 163 35.09 18.86 -42.90
N GLU A 164 34.14 18.11 -43.46
CA GLU A 164 34.39 17.20 -44.56
C GLU A 164 34.82 17.94 -45.82
N LYS A 165 34.18 19.06 -46.14
CA LYS A 165 34.59 19.93 -47.24
C LYS A 165 35.98 20.51 -47.06
N LEU A 166 36.28 20.95 -45.81
CA LEU A 166 37.59 21.52 -45.49
C LEU A 166 38.70 20.47 -45.54
N LYS A 167 38.45 19.22 -45.16
CA LYS A 167 39.40 18.11 -45.35
C LYS A 167 39.71 17.86 -46.81
N GLN A 168 38.69 17.86 -47.71
CA GLN A 168 38.87 17.70 -49.16
C GLN A 168 39.69 18.87 -49.78
N LEU A 169 39.46 20.11 -49.28
CA LEU A 169 40.25 21.26 -49.71
C LEU A 169 41.71 21.17 -49.24
N ARG A 170 41.95 20.66 -48.04
CA ARG A 170 43.27 20.43 -47.50
C ARG A 170 44.07 19.41 -48.30
N GLU A 171 43.45 18.31 -48.72
CA GLU A 171 44.07 17.31 -49.59
C GLU A 171 44.55 17.92 -50.92
N ARG A 172 43.85 18.97 -51.40
CA ARG A 172 44.20 19.72 -52.58
C ARG A 172 45.16 20.91 -52.30
N ASN A 173 45.69 21.06 -51.08
CA ASN A 173 46.50 22.17 -50.64
C ASN A 173 45.82 23.56 -50.68
N HIS A 174 44.49 23.61 -50.58
CA HIS A 174 43.68 24.84 -50.57
C HIS A 174 43.14 25.23 -49.20
N ALA A 175 43.55 24.57 -48.12
CA ALA A 175 43.22 24.91 -46.76
C ALA A 175 44.42 24.79 -45.81
N SER A 176 44.52 25.61 -44.79
CA SER A 176 45.57 25.59 -43.76
C SER A 176 45.27 24.56 -42.65
N GLN A 177 46.35 24.14 -41.95
CA GLN A 177 46.17 23.28 -40.75
C GLN A 177 45.38 23.98 -39.66
N GLN A 178 45.65 25.26 -39.45
CA GLN A 178 44.95 26.08 -38.45
C GLN A 178 43.42 26.14 -38.69
N GLU A 179 42.98 26.16 -39.95
CA GLU A 179 41.55 26.12 -40.28
C GLU A 179 40.93 24.77 -39.94
N LEU A 180 41.63 23.66 -40.15
CA LEU A 180 41.19 22.32 -39.74
C LEU A 180 41.07 22.20 -38.22
N ASP A 181 42.09 22.63 -37.47
CA ASP A 181 42.08 22.57 -36.00
C ASP A 181 40.96 23.39 -35.40
N ARG A 182 40.65 24.57 -35.98
CA ARG A 182 39.52 25.39 -35.60
C ARG A 182 38.20 24.66 -35.87
N MET A 183 38.04 24.06 -37.05
CA MET A 183 36.83 23.35 -37.43
C MET A 183 36.61 22.10 -36.56
N GLU A 184 37.67 21.39 -36.15
CA GLU A 184 37.58 20.28 -35.21
C GLU A 184 37.09 20.73 -33.84
N THR A 185 37.55 21.90 -33.38
CA THR A 185 37.09 22.52 -32.14
C THR A 185 35.60 22.90 -32.24
N ASP A 186 35.17 23.54 -33.34
CA ASP A 186 33.79 23.91 -33.58
C ASP A 186 32.87 22.67 -33.61
N LEU A 187 33.31 21.58 -34.23
CA LEU A 187 32.61 20.31 -34.24
C LEU A 187 32.48 19.70 -32.85
N LEU A 188 33.54 19.79 -32.01
CA LEU A 188 33.49 19.30 -30.64
C LEU A 188 32.47 20.10 -29.81
N VAL A 189 32.46 21.44 -29.96
CA VAL A 189 31.49 22.32 -29.33
C VAL A 189 30.05 21.97 -29.73
N ALA A 190 29.77 21.74 -31.04
CA ALA A 190 28.45 21.35 -31.51
C ALA A 190 28.03 19.98 -30.97
N LYS A 191 28.94 19.00 -30.83
CA LYS A 191 28.70 17.72 -30.18
C LYS A 191 28.35 17.89 -28.71
N ALA A 192 29.10 18.70 -27.97
CA ALA A 192 28.85 18.96 -26.56
C ALA A 192 27.49 19.64 -26.35
N ARG A 193 27.14 20.59 -27.25
CA ARG A 193 25.80 21.22 -27.20
C ARG A 193 24.67 20.25 -27.42
N LEU A 194 24.80 19.35 -28.41
CA LEU A 194 23.79 18.29 -28.64
C LEU A 194 23.67 17.37 -27.43
N LEU A 195 24.79 17.01 -26.80
CA LEU A 195 24.78 16.20 -25.57
C LEU A 195 24.03 16.93 -24.45
N SER A 196 24.37 18.20 -24.20
CA SER A 196 23.69 19.00 -23.16
C SER A 196 22.17 19.11 -23.37
N VAL A 197 21.73 19.31 -24.62
CA VAL A 197 20.28 19.34 -24.93
C VAL A 197 19.61 17.99 -24.68
N ARG A 198 20.31 16.89 -24.95
CA ARG A 198 19.77 15.54 -24.65
C ARG A 198 19.65 15.29 -23.16
N GLU A 199 20.66 15.68 -22.38
CA GLU A 199 20.63 15.58 -20.93
C GLU A 199 19.51 16.43 -20.33
N GLU A 200 19.29 17.64 -20.86
CA GLU A 200 18.18 18.49 -20.45
C GLU A 200 16.81 17.85 -20.74
N LEU A 201 16.64 17.23 -21.91
CA LEU A 201 15.41 16.50 -22.23
C LEU A 201 15.20 15.28 -21.35
N GLU A 202 16.27 14.57 -20.97
CA GLU A 202 16.20 13.46 -20.02
C GLU A 202 15.73 13.93 -18.65
N VAL A 203 16.25 15.07 -18.16
CA VAL A 203 15.78 15.68 -16.90
C VAL A 203 14.29 16.02 -16.98
N LYS A 204 13.80 16.57 -18.10
CA LYS A 204 12.37 16.84 -18.30
C LYS A 204 11.53 15.57 -18.31
N GLN A 205 12.04 14.47 -18.87
CA GLN A 205 11.38 13.17 -18.82
C GLN A 205 11.30 12.62 -17.39
N LEU A 206 12.36 12.77 -16.60
CA LEU A 206 12.35 12.37 -15.20
C LEU A 206 11.37 13.21 -14.39
N GLU A 207 11.27 14.51 -14.65
CA GLU A 207 10.30 15.40 -14.04
C GLU A 207 8.85 14.98 -14.35
N PHE A 208 8.56 14.68 -15.60
CA PHE A 208 7.26 14.13 -16.00
C PHE A 208 6.92 12.86 -15.22
N ARG A 209 7.83 11.87 -15.16
CA ARG A 209 7.63 10.64 -14.41
C ARG A 209 7.42 10.87 -12.91
N ARG A 210 8.11 11.86 -12.35
CA ARG A 210 7.95 12.24 -10.93
C ARG A 210 6.52 12.71 -10.67
N ILE A 211 6.01 13.62 -11.50
CA ILE A 211 4.63 14.15 -11.35
C ILE A 211 3.59 13.05 -11.63
N GLU A 212 3.84 12.19 -12.60
CA GLU A 212 2.98 11.03 -12.91
C GLU A 212 2.88 10.08 -11.70
N ALA A 213 4.00 9.77 -11.04
CA ALA A 213 4.03 8.96 -9.83
C ALA A 213 3.28 9.63 -8.66
N GLN A 214 3.42 10.95 -8.50
CA GLN A 214 2.67 11.71 -7.49
C GLN A 214 1.16 11.70 -7.78
N LEU A 215 0.76 11.78 -9.05
CA LEU A 215 -0.64 11.67 -9.44
C LEU A 215 -1.21 10.27 -9.15
N GLU A 216 -0.43 9.22 -9.38
CA GLU A 216 -0.87 7.84 -9.06
C GLU A 216 -1.05 7.64 -7.54
N GLN A 217 -0.26 8.29 -6.69
CA GLN A 217 -0.45 8.27 -5.23
C GLN A 217 -1.76 8.92 -4.78
N ARG A 218 -2.38 9.77 -5.63
CA ARG A 218 -3.72 10.32 -5.40
C ARG A 218 -4.85 9.36 -5.77
N SER A 219 -4.53 8.22 -6.37
CA SER A 219 -5.47 7.17 -6.77
C SER A 219 -5.43 6.04 -5.76
N ILE A 220 -6.49 5.85 -5.00
CA ILE A 220 -6.59 4.80 -3.97
C ILE A 220 -7.15 3.55 -4.63
N ARG A 221 -6.36 2.48 -4.65
CA ARG A 221 -6.70 1.23 -5.34
C ARG A 221 -6.82 0.05 -4.39
N ALA A 222 -7.61 -0.94 -4.79
CA ALA A 222 -7.77 -2.20 -4.06
C ALA A 222 -6.44 -2.97 -4.02
N PRO A 223 -5.91 -3.32 -2.82
CA PRO A 223 -4.67 -4.09 -2.70
C PRO A 223 -4.85 -5.57 -3.01
N MET A 224 -6.09 -6.06 -3.00
CA MET A 224 -6.45 -7.46 -3.22
C MET A 224 -7.87 -7.59 -3.80
N ASP A 225 -8.20 -8.79 -4.29
CA ASP A 225 -9.57 -9.14 -4.65
C ASP A 225 -10.42 -9.31 -3.39
N GLY A 226 -11.67 -8.85 -3.42
CA GLY A 226 -12.58 -8.97 -2.29
C GLY A 226 -13.87 -8.18 -2.45
N ILE A 227 -14.57 -7.99 -1.35
CA ILE A 227 -15.82 -7.23 -1.27
C ILE A 227 -15.59 -6.05 -0.33
N ILE A 228 -16.11 -4.89 -0.69
CA ILE A 228 -16.12 -3.70 0.18
C ILE A 228 -17.09 -3.96 1.33
N SER A 229 -16.56 -4.08 2.54
CA SER A 229 -17.40 -4.32 3.73
C SER A 229 -17.81 -3.03 4.42
N ASP A 230 -17.06 -1.97 4.27
CA ASP A 230 -17.28 -0.68 4.93
C ASP A 230 -16.60 0.44 4.15
N LEU A 231 -17.27 1.60 4.09
CA LEU A 231 -16.73 2.86 3.60
C LEU A 231 -16.65 3.85 4.76
N SER A 232 -15.45 4.07 5.26
CA SER A 232 -15.22 4.94 6.43
C SER A 232 -15.27 6.42 6.09
N ARG A 233 -15.38 6.79 4.80
CA ARG A 233 -15.31 8.18 4.30
C ARG A 233 -16.30 8.41 3.17
N GLU A 234 -16.67 9.71 3.01
CA GLU A 234 -17.50 10.18 1.91
C GLU A 234 -16.73 11.15 0.99
N ALA A 235 -17.23 11.33 -0.24
CA ALA A 235 -16.67 12.31 -1.16
C ALA A 235 -16.80 13.72 -0.58
N GLY A 236 -15.74 14.52 -0.68
CA GLY A 236 -15.64 15.85 -0.08
C GLY A 236 -14.97 15.88 1.30
N GLU A 237 -14.81 14.76 1.97
CA GLU A 237 -14.11 14.70 3.26
C GLU A 237 -12.59 14.84 3.11
N PHE A 238 -11.96 15.36 4.15
CA PHE A 238 -10.50 15.48 4.22
C PHE A 238 -9.89 14.28 4.93
N VAL A 239 -8.95 13.62 4.26
CA VAL A 239 -8.18 12.51 4.82
C VAL A 239 -6.91 13.03 5.46
N SER A 240 -6.70 12.67 6.73
CA SER A 240 -5.54 13.07 7.52
C SER A 240 -4.62 11.88 7.82
N PRO A 241 -3.33 12.12 8.11
CA PRO A 241 -2.39 11.05 8.47
C PRO A 241 -2.75 10.31 9.78
N SER A 242 -3.53 10.92 10.67
CA SER A 242 -3.99 10.29 11.92
C SER A 242 -5.11 9.28 11.69
N ASP A 243 -5.89 9.45 10.61
CA ASP A 243 -6.97 8.57 10.22
C ASP A 243 -7.04 8.46 8.70
N PRO A 244 -6.17 7.65 8.10
CA PRO A 244 -6.03 7.54 6.64
C PRO A 244 -6.99 6.53 6.01
N THR A 245 -7.79 5.78 6.80
CA THR A 245 -8.65 4.70 6.32
C THR A 245 -9.80 5.24 5.48
N ILE A 246 -9.99 4.68 4.29
CA ILE A 246 -11.05 5.03 3.34
C ILE A 246 -12.11 3.93 3.27
N ALA A 247 -11.67 2.69 3.13
CA ALA A 247 -12.53 1.54 2.94
C ALA A 247 -11.95 0.30 3.61
N ARG A 248 -12.79 -0.69 3.83
CA ARG A 248 -12.38 -2.01 4.30
C ARG A 248 -12.75 -3.05 3.24
N ILE A 249 -11.78 -3.89 2.87
CA ILE A 249 -11.97 -4.97 1.90
C ILE A 249 -11.83 -6.29 2.62
N VAL A 250 -12.80 -7.18 2.43
CA VAL A 250 -12.80 -8.52 2.99
C VAL A 250 -12.77 -9.57 1.88
N GLN A 251 -11.99 -10.62 2.10
CA GLN A 251 -11.99 -11.79 1.23
C GLN A 251 -12.80 -12.89 1.91
N LEU A 252 -13.94 -13.27 1.30
CA LEU A 252 -14.86 -14.26 1.82
C LEU A 252 -14.74 -15.63 1.14
N ASP A 253 -13.97 -15.73 0.09
CA ASP A 253 -13.59 -17.01 -0.53
C ASP A 253 -12.05 -17.09 -0.66
N PRO A 254 -11.46 -18.06 0.04
CA PRO A 254 -12.05 -18.94 1.07
C PRO A 254 -12.41 -18.18 2.36
N LEU A 255 -13.16 -18.82 3.26
CA LEU A 255 -13.32 -18.38 4.64
C LEU A 255 -12.23 -18.95 5.54
N LEU A 256 -11.99 -18.30 6.65
CA LEU A 256 -11.10 -18.76 7.72
C LEU A 256 -11.92 -19.07 8.96
N VAL A 257 -11.62 -20.18 9.62
CA VAL A 257 -12.17 -20.50 10.93
C VAL A 257 -11.03 -20.68 11.91
N VAL A 258 -11.10 -19.97 13.03
CA VAL A 258 -10.04 -19.98 14.06
C VAL A 258 -10.53 -20.72 15.28
N PHE A 259 -10.09 -21.95 15.44
CA PHE A 259 -10.44 -22.81 16.58
C PHE A 259 -9.42 -22.68 17.70
N SER A 260 -9.92 -22.72 18.94
CA SER A 260 -9.13 -22.90 20.15
C SER A 260 -9.25 -24.34 20.64
N VAL A 261 -8.36 -25.21 20.19
CA VAL A 261 -8.40 -26.64 20.48
C VAL A 261 -7.71 -26.94 21.80
N PRO A 262 -8.32 -27.71 22.74
CA PRO A 262 -7.66 -28.12 23.96
C PRO A 262 -6.33 -28.82 23.70
N LEU A 263 -5.32 -28.56 24.55
CA LEU A 263 -3.97 -29.11 24.38
C LEU A 263 -3.96 -30.65 24.37
N ALA A 264 -4.88 -31.29 25.10
CA ALA A 264 -5.04 -32.74 25.11
C ALA A 264 -5.38 -33.32 23.74
N GLN A 265 -6.08 -32.56 22.89
CA GLN A 265 -6.50 -32.96 21.55
C GLN A 265 -5.56 -32.48 20.44
N ARG A 266 -4.51 -31.77 20.79
CA ARG A 266 -3.56 -31.19 19.80
C ARG A 266 -2.94 -32.25 18.90
N ASN A 267 -2.68 -33.45 19.42
CA ASN A 267 -2.03 -34.55 18.67
C ASN A 267 -2.91 -35.14 17.56
N HIS A 268 -4.24 -34.87 17.60
CA HIS A 268 -5.18 -35.33 16.58
C HIS A 268 -5.29 -34.35 15.39
N ILE A 269 -4.60 -33.22 15.43
CA ILE A 269 -4.64 -32.19 14.37
C ILE A 269 -3.25 -31.96 13.80
N SER A 270 -3.14 -32.11 12.49
CA SER A 270 -1.92 -31.87 11.74
C SER A 270 -2.13 -30.82 10.65
N LYS A 271 -1.08 -30.10 10.30
CA LYS A 271 -1.12 -29.15 9.18
C LYS A 271 -1.43 -29.90 7.87
N HIS A 272 -2.26 -29.30 7.02
CA HIS A 272 -2.78 -29.84 5.75
C HIS A 272 -3.76 -31.01 5.90
N GLN A 273 -4.17 -31.35 7.10
CA GLN A 273 -5.22 -32.34 7.35
C GLN A 273 -6.57 -31.81 6.84
N ARG A 274 -7.37 -32.66 6.21
CA ARG A 274 -8.76 -32.38 5.91
C ARG A 274 -9.61 -32.63 7.15
N VAL A 275 -10.49 -31.70 7.46
CA VAL A 275 -11.39 -31.78 8.61
C VAL A 275 -12.82 -31.49 8.16
N ARG A 276 -13.77 -32.08 8.81
CA ARG A 276 -15.19 -31.82 8.59
C ARG A 276 -15.67 -30.79 9.60
N LEU A 277 -16.36 -29.77 9.10
CA LEU A 277 -16.90 -28.66 9.86
C LEU A 277 -18.40 -28.60 9.64
N LYS A 278 -19.13 -28.32 10.69
CA LYS A 278 -20.55 -27.95 10.60
C LYS A 278 -20.65 -26.44 10.71
N ILE A 279 -21.21 -25.78 9.70
CA ILE A 279 -21.29 -24.32 9.59
C ILE A 279 -22.75 -23.88 9.60
N GLY A 280 -22.99 -22.78 10.31
CA GLY A 280 -24.29 -22.12 10.37
C GLY A 280 -25.33 -22.83 11.25
N ALA A 281 -26.55 -22.28 11.27
CA ALA A 281 -27.66 -22.80 12.04
C ALA A 281 -28.22 -24.13 11.50
N THR A 282 -27.98 -24.41 10.21
CA THR A 282 -28.41 -25.66 9.54
C THR A 282 -27.40 -26.79 9.74
N GLU A 283 -26.31 -26.56 10.43
CA GLU A 283 -25.19 -27.52 10.63
C GLU A 283 -24.75 -28.20 9.32
N GLU A 284 -24.67 -27.42 8.25
CA GLU A 284 -24.21 -27.92 6.94
C GLU A 284 -22.78 -28.39 7.03
N VAL A 285 -22.54 -29.63 6.60
CA VAL A 285 -21.20 -30.25 6.67
C VAL A 285 -20.35 -29.78 5.49
N GLN A 286 -19.24 -29.12 5.81
CA GLN A 286 -18.27 -28.64 4.84
C GLN A 286 -16.87 -29.19 5.13
N GLU A 287 -16.10 -29.47 4.07
CA GLU A 287 -14.70 -29.86 4.22
C GLU A 287 -13.81 -28.62 4.30
N GLY A 288 -12.96 -28.60 5.32
CA GLY A 288 -11.91 -27.60 5.48
C GLY A 288 -10.52 -28.22 5.48
N ILE A 289 -9.52 -27.40 5.27
CA ILE A 289 -8.11 -27.80 5.32
C ILE A 289 -7.42 -27.01 6.44
N VAL A 290 -6.76 -27.74 7.35
CA VAL A 290 -5.94 -27.13 8.41
C VAL A 290 -4.75 -26.43 7.78
N GLU A 291 -4.74 -25.11 7.83
CA GLU A 291 -3.67 -24.29 7.26
C GLU A 291 -2.55 -24.03 8.28
N TYR A 292 -2.93 -23.84 9.52
CA TYR A 292 -1.99 -23.50 10.58
C TYR A 292 -2.39 -24.14 11.92
N VAL A 293 -1.40 -24.67 12.63
CA VAL A 293 -1.50 -25.12 14.01
C VAL A 293 -0.44 -24.36 14.80
N SER A 294 -0.84 -23.63 15.84
CA SER A 294 0.09 -22.84 16.63
C SER A 294 1.16 -23.75 17.30
N PRO A 295 2.42 -23.37 17.21
CA PRO A 295 3.49 -24.06 17.96
C PRO A 295 3.45 -23.73 19.47
N THR A 296 2.75 -22.66 19.85
CA THR A 296 2.59 -22.20 21.24
C THR A 296 1.16 -22.43 21.71
N SER A 297 1.01 -22.85 22.96
CA SER A 297 -0.28 -22.95 23.63
C SER A 297 -0.58 -21.66 24.40
N ASP A 298 -1.85 -21.30 24.51
CA ASP A 298 -2.32 -20.27 25.40
C ASP A 298 -2.43 -20.87 26.81
N SER A 299 -1.63 -20.35 27.73
CA SER A 299 -1.57 -20.84 29.11
C SER A 299 -2.81 -20.50 29.95
N SER A 300 -3.60 -19.49 29.53
CA SER A 300 -4.80 -19.06 30.27
C SER A 300 -5.94 -20.07 30.15
N ASN A 301 -6.07 -20.73 29.00
CA ASN A 301 -7.13 -21.68 28.69
C ASN A 301 -6.63 -23.07 28.23
N SER A 302 -5.32 -23.33 28.32
CA SER A 302 -4.67 -24.57 27.90
C SER A 302 -5.09 -25.02 26.49
N SER A 303 -5.18 -24.10 25.54
CA SER A 303 -5.59 -24.34 24.17
C SER A 303 -4.50 -24.02 23.16
N VAL A 304 -4.64 -24.60 21.97
CA VAL A 304 -3.80 -24.35 20.79
C VAL A 304 -4.67 -23.73 19.70
N ARG A 305 -4.21 -22.63 19.10
CA ARG A 305 -4.91 -21.99 17.99
C ARG A 305 -4.70 -22.79 16.72
N VAL A 306 -5.79 -23.16 16.08
CA VAL A 306 -5.84 -23.88 14.79
C VAL A 306 -6.60 -23.06 13.79
N LYS A 307 -6.03 -22.79 12.62
CA LYS A 307 -6.69 -22.09 11.52
C LYS A 307 -7.07 -23.08 10.45
N VAL A 308 -8.33 -23.09 10.09
CA VAL A 308 -8.90 -23.96 9.06
C VAL A 308 -9.43 -23.10 7.93
N ARG A 309 -8.99 -23.40 6.72
CA ARG A 309 -9.47 -22.75 5.50
C ARG A 309 -10.64 -23.53 4.94
N VAL A 310 -11.74 -22.85 4.64
CA VAL A 310 -12.98 -23.43 4.12
C VAL A 310 -13.30 -22.79 2.78
N PRO A 311 -13.48 -23.56 1.69
CA PRO A 311 -13.92 -23.04 0.40
C PRO A 311 -15.33 -22.43 0.51
N ASN A 312 -15.55 -21.29 -0.13
CA ASN A 312 -16.84 -20.57 -0.14
C ASN A 312 -17.13 -19.96 -1.52
N SER A 313 -16.80 -20.69 -2.58
CA SER A 313 -16.93 -20.20 -3.96
C SER A 313 -18.37 -19.84 -4.33
N ASP A 314 -19.35 -20.47 -3.67
CA ASP A 314 -20.78 -20.23 -3.90
C ASP A 314 -21.31 -19.04 -3.08
N GLY A 315 -20.49 -18.46 -2.19
CA GLY A 315 -20.88 -17.35 -1.32
C GLY A 315 -22.00 -17.68 -0.32
N ARG A 316 -22.21 -18.97 -0.01
CA ARG A 316 -23.31 -19.43 0.86
C ARG A 316 -23.09 -19.11 2.32
N PHE A 317 -21.84 -19.12 2.77
CA PHE A 317 -21.46 -18.88 4.16
C PHE A 317 -21.02 -17.43 4.33
N GLN A 318 -21.47 -16.85 5.44
CA GLN A 318 -21.08 -15.49 5.82
C GLN A 318 -19.98 -15.52 6.89
N SER A 319 -19.29 -14.43 7.03
CA SER A 319 -18.41 -14.20 8.18
C SER A 319 -19.25 -14.01 9.44
N GLY A 320 -18.82 -14.60 10.57
CA GLY A 320 -19.54 -14.54 11.85
C GLY A 320 -20.47 -15.72 12.09
N GLU A 321 -20.55 -16.69 11.18
CA GLU A 321 -21.36 -17.90 11.42
C GLU A 321 -20.66 -18.86 12.38
N ARG A 322 -21.48 -19.44 13.29
CA ARG A 322 -21.02 -20.45 14.22
C ARG A 322 -20.57 -21.71 13.47
N THR A 323 -19.43 -22.22 13.84
CA THR A 323 -18.82 -23.40 13.21
C THR A 323 -18.39 -24.39 14.29
N VAL A 324 -18.66 -25.64 14.05
CA VAL A 324 -18.32 -26.75 14.92
C VAL A 324 -17.33 -27.67 14.21
N LEU A 325 -16.19 -27.91 14.83
CA LEU A 325 -15.20 -28.88 14.37
C LEU A 325 -15.46 -30.24 14.99
N GLU A 326 -15.73 -31.24 14.17
CA GLU A 326 -15.77 -32.65 14.59
C GLU A 326 -14.37 -33.26 14.42
N LEU A 327 -13.69 -33.48 15.55
CA LEU A 327 -12.45 -34.27 15.56
C LEU A 327 -12.85 -35.75 15.49
N ALA A 328 -12.65 -36.37 14.33
CA ALA A 328 -12.84 -37.82 14.23
C ALA A 328 -11.96 -38.51 15.28
N PRO A 329 -12.47 -39.49 16.06
CA PRO A 329 -11.61 -40.32 16.86
C PRO A 329 -10.60 -40.98 15.90
N THR A 330 -9.33 -40.87 16.21
CA THR A 330 -8.27 -41.58 15.47
C THR A 330 -8.62 -43.05 15.54
N GLU A 331 -8.95 -43.67 14.42
CA GLU A 331 -8.84 -45.15 14.34
C GLU A 331 -7.40 -45.43 14.67
N GLU A 332 -7.17 -45.87 15.91
CA GLU A 332 -5.88 -46.45 16.33
C GLU A 332 -5.56 -47.53 15.33
N GLY A 333 -4.42 -47.35 14.68
CA GLY A 333 -3.95 -48.16 13.56
C GLY A 333 -4.29 -49.60 13.76
N SER A 334 -5.00 -50.17 12.80
CA SER A 334 -5.05 -51.59 12.56
C SER A 334 -3.59 -52.06 12.53
N THR A 335 -3.11 -52.51 13.67
CA THR A 335 -1.88 -53.29 13.81
C THR A 335 -2.06 -54.50 12.90
N LYS A 336 -1.50 -54.46 11.72
CA LYS A 336 -1.28 -55.67 10.94
C LYS A 336 -0.50 -56.60 11.82
N GLU A 337 -1.24 -57.57 12.38
CA GLU A 337 -0.69 -58.76 13.03
C GLU A 337 0.37 -59.36 12.10
N PRO A 338 1.60 -59.62 12.55
CA PRO A 338 2.61 -60.24 11.71
C PRO A 338 2.10 -61.64 11.36
N GLN A 339 1.84 -61.88 10.09
CA GLN A 339 1.58 -63.23 9.60
C GLN A 339 2.73 -64.15 10.05
N GLU A 340 2.39 -65.06 10.94
CA GLU A 340 3.18 -66.17 11.45
C GLU A 340 3.77 -66.95 10.26
N ALA A 341 5.10 -66.86 10.12
CA ALA A 341 5.83 -67.59 9.09
C ALA A 341 5.70 -69.07 9.34
N THR A 342 5.02 -69.79 8.47
CA THR A 342 4.94 -71.26 8.41
C THR A 342 6.35 -71.84 8.35
N PRO A 343 6.72 -72.81 9.25
CA PRO A 343 8.06 -73.42 9.22
C PRO A 343 8.19 -74.31 8.02
N VAL A 344 9.19 -74.01 7.18
CA VAL A 344 9.61 -74.88 6.07
C VAL A 344 10.20 -76.15 6.64
N ALA A 345 9.54 -77.29 6.34
CA ALA A 345 10.02 -78.66 6.68
C ALA A 345 11.36 -78.90 6.02
N ARG A 346 12.39 -79.20 6.83
CA ARG A 346 13.67 -79.74 6.47
C ARG A 346 13.48 -81.17 5.89
N ARG A 347 13.81 -81.33 4.66
CA ARG A 347 14.12 -82.72 4.11
C ARG A 347 15.62 -82.88 4.20
N GLU A 348 16.01 -83.84 4.98
CA GLU A 348 17.31 -84.53 4.91
C GLU A 348 17.18 -85.85 4.17
N PRO A 349 18.33 -86.51 3.89
CA PRO A 349 19.06 -86.55 2.61
C PRO A 349 18.60 -87.58 1.64
#